data_bb38810ce1495d76de24de49a28e8e2a
#
_entry.id   bb38810ce1495d76de24de49a28e8e2a
#
_cell.length_a   1.000
_cell.length_b   1.000
_cell.length_c   1.000
_cell.angle_alpha   90.00
_cell.angle_beta   90.00
_cell.angle_gamma   90.00
#
_symmetry.space_group_name_H-M   'P 1'
#
loop_
_entity.id
_entity.type
_entity.pdbx_description
1 polymer ?
#
loop_
_entity_poly.entity_id
_entity_poly.type
_entity_poly.pdbx_seq_one_letter_code
_entity_poly.pdbx_strand_id
1 'polypeptide(L)'
;MSILFRKHSLLKSIVLHLLPGILVGISYYAIAPFVKSYGFPSVMALILSGLFVLLPLELGFLIYHKRKKGVSSLKGIISYTKTLKNWQYFVYTLVIIVMSGIAFKVFGFTSDLFMPLLRQIPAEMQLDMGLSDEYLKSRLIITYALFLILIVIVLPIVEELYFRGYLLPRMPSKLKAWTELIHSGLFALYHTWTPGLFIARAIGILPLVYMVKRKKNIYIGIMAHCLINSIDFIVGLVFILNM
;
A
#
# COMPACT_ATOMS: atom_id res chain seq x y z
N MET A 1 -20.42 14.13 17.04
CA MET A 1 -19.56 15.32 16.89
C MET A 1 -18.43 14.97 15.91
N SER A 2 -18.37 15.58 14.73
CA SER A 2 -17.26 15.31 13.79
C SER A 2 -16.01 16.01 14.31
N ILE A 3 -14.96 15.25 14.61
CA ILE A 3 -13.65 15.83 14.96
C ILE A 3 -13.17 16.61 13.74
N LEU A 4 -13.19 17.93 13.80
CA LEU A 4 -12.62 18.80 12.77
C LEU A 4 -11.09 18.75 12.89
N PHE A 5 -10.44 18.03 11.99
CA PHE A 5 -8.98 17.99 11.91
C PHE A 5 -8.44 19.22 11.19
N ARG A 6 -7.36 19.81 11.74
CA ARG A 6 -6.64 20.88 11.05
C ARG A 6 -6.11 20.37 9.70
N LYS A 7 -6.42 21.10 8.63
CA LYS A 7 -5.95 20.78 7.28
C LYS A 7 -4.45 21.01 7.14
N HIS A 8 -3.81 20.18 6.35
CA HIS A 8 -2.41 20.35 5.97
C HIS A 8 -2.27 21.38 4.84
N SER A 9 -1.09 21.99 4.72
CA SER A 9 -0.68 22.64 3.47
C SER A 9 -0.44 21.59 2.38
N LEU A 10 -0.41 22.02 1.12
CA LEU A 10 -0.15 21.10 0.00
C LEU A 10 1.24 20.45 0.15
N LEU A 11 2.27 21.25 0.42
CA LEU A 11 3.63 20.76 0.63
C LEU A 11 3.70 19.71 1.76
N LYS A 12 3.05 20.00 2.90
CA LYS A 12 3.01 19.04 4.02
C LYS A 12 2.31 17.74 3.62
N SER A 13 1.22 17.83 2.83
CA SER A 13 0.54 16.62 2.34
C SER A 13 1.43 15.81 1.42
N ILE A 14 2.13 16.45 0.48
CA ILE A 14 3.07 15.78 -0.44
C ILE A 14 4.17 15.08 0.35
N VAL A 15 4.84 15.80 1.25
CA VAL A 15 5.94 15.23 2.06
C VAL A 15 5.47 14.04 2.88
N LEU A 16 4.33 14.14 3.58
CA LEU A 16 3.82 13.03 4.39
C LEU A 16 3.37 11.84 3.55
N HIS A 17 2.93 12.04 2.30
CA HIS A 17 2.61 10.91 1.42
C HIS A 17 3.86 10.24 0.86
N LEU A 18 4.86 11.00 0.44
CA LEU A 18 5.98 10.45 -0.34
C LEU A 18 7.17 10.00 0.53
N LEU A 19 7.42 10.67 1.66
CA LEU A 19 8.60 10.40 2.49
C LEU A 19 8.71 8.93 2.93
N PRO A 20 7.66 8.27 3.45
CA PRO A 20 7.76 6.85 3.81
C PRO A 20 8.13 5.98 2.61
N GLY A 21 7.50 6.19 1.46
CA GLY A 21 7.77 5.42 0.24
C GLY A 21 9.17 5.63 -0.32
N ILE A 22 9.70 6.86 -0.27
CA ILE A 22 11.08 7.14 -0.66
C ILE A 22 12.07 6.37 0.22
N LEU A 23 11.85 6.37 1.53
CA LEU A 23 12.73 5.68 2.48
C LEU A 23 12.62 4.14 2.33
N VAL A 24 11.41 3.61 2.08
CA VAL A 24 11.22 2.18 1.74
C VAL A 24 11.93 1.83 0.44
N GLY A 25 11.80 2.66 -0.60
CA GLY A 25 12.49 2.44 -1.88
C GLY A 25 14.01 2.45 -1.74
N ILE A 26 14.57 3.42 -1.02
CA ILE A 26 16.02 3.47 -0.73
C ILE A 26 16.45 2.18 -0.02
N SER A 27 15.73 1.77 1.03
CA SER A 27 16.01 0.53 1.76
C SER A 27 15.90 -0.70 0.84
N TYR A 28 14.82 -0.80 0.07
CA TYR A 28 14.60 -1.89 -0.87
C TYR A 28 15.76 -2.03 -1.87
N TYR A 29 16.10 -0.94 -2.59
CA TYR A 29 17.17 -0.97 -3.59
C TYR A 29 18.55 -1.24 -2.97
N ALA A 30 18.79 -0.81 -1.73
CA ALA A 30 20.05 -1.08 -1.04
C ALA A 30 20.20 -2.56 -0.65
N ILE A 31 19.11 -3.23 -0.25
CA ILE A 31 19.19 -4.60 0.27
C ILE A 31 18.78 -5.68 -0.73
N ALA A 32 18.12 -5.34 -1.85
CA ALA A 32 17.66 -6.33 -2.83
C ALA A 32 18.79 -7.18 -3.42
N PRO A 33 19.94 -6.63 -3.87
CA PRO A 33 21.05 -7.44 -4.34
C PRO A 33 21.58 -8.40 -3.28
N PHE A 34 21.61 -7.92 -2.04
CA PHE A 34 22.08 -8.72 -0.89
C PHE A 34 21.13 -9.89 -0.60
N VAL A 35 19.84 -9.63 -0.58
CA VAL A 35 18.80 -10.67 -0.40
C VAL A 35 18.90 -11.74 -1.50
N LYS A 36 19.10 -11.32 -2.76
CA LYS A 36 19.28 -12.25 -3.89
C LYS A 36 20.55 -13.10 -3.76
N SER A 37 21.64 -12.54 -3.27
CA SER A 37 22.88 -13.32 -3.03
C SER A 37 22.73 -14.43 -2.01
N TYR A 38 21.74 -14.34 -1.12
CA TYR A 38 21.35 -15.41 -0.18
C TYR A 38 20.30 -16.38 -0.75
N GLY A 39 19.99 -16.30 -2.04
CA GLY A 39 19.03 -17.18 -2.72
C GLY A 39 17.57 -16.90 -2.40
N PHE A 40 17.22 -15.69 -1.98
CA PHE A 40 15.84 -15.24 -1.84
C PHE A 40 15.41 -14.34 -3.00
N PRO A 41 14.14 -14.35 -3.42
CA PRO A 41 13.65 -13.38 -4.39
C PRO A 41 13.65 -11.96 -3.81
N SER A 42 13.78 -10.95 -4.67
CA SER A 42 13.89 -9.55 -4.20
C SER A 42 12.65 -9.04 -3.47
N VAL A 43 11.48 -9.67 -3.61
CA VAL A 43 10.30 -9.37 -2.78
C VAL A 43 10.59 -9.54 -1.28
N MET A 44 11.53 -10.41 -0.89
CA MET A 44 11.98 -10.50 0.50
C MET A 44 12.61 -9.18 0.98
N ALA A 45 13.34 -8.47 0.12
CA ALA A 45 13.87 -7.15 0.44
C ALA A 45 12.75 -6.13 0.68
N LEU A 46 11.66 -6.21 -0.09
CA LEU A 46 10.48 -5.37 0.13
C LEU A 46 9.80 -5.69 1.47
N ILE A 47 9.67 -6.97 1.80
CA ILE A 47 9.11 -7.43 3.09
C ILE A 47 9.93 -6.87 4.27
N LEU A 48 11.26 -6.97 4.19
CA LEU A 48 12.17 -6.45 5.22
C LEU A 48 12.11 -4.92 5.31
N SER A 49 12.07 -4.22 4.17
CA SER A 49 11.90 -2.76 4.14
C SER A 49 10.53 -2.34 4.70
N GLY A 50 9.49 -3.11 4.44
CA GLY A 50 8.18 -2.92 5.04
C GLY A 50 8.21 -3.05 6.56
N LEU A 51 8.86 -4.09 7.06
CA LEU A 51 8.97 -4.36 8.50
C LEU A 51 9.82 -3.33 9.24
N PHE A 52 11.02 -3.00 8.71
CA PHE A 52 12.00 -2.19 9.45
C PHE A 52 11.96 -0.70 9.12
N VAL A 53 11.33 -0.30 8.02
CA VAL A 53 11.24 1.11 7.62
C VAL A 53 9.79 1.59 7.59
N LEU A 54 8.91 0.97 6.80
CA LEU A 54 7.53 1.44 6.65
C LEU A 54 6.75 1.35 7.96
N LEU A 55 6.73 0.18 8.58
CA LEU A 55 5.96 -0.05 9.80
C LEU A 55 6.37 0.90 10.94
N PRO A 56 7.67 1.09 11.27
CA PRO A 56 8.08 2.07 12.26
C PRO A 56 7.72 3.52 11.88
N LEU A 57 7.85 3.90 10.62
CA LEU A 57 7.55 5.27 10.18
C LEU A 57 6.06 5.57 10.29
N GLU A 58 5.20 4.77 9.69
CA GLU A 58 3.77 5.08 9.63
C GLU A 58 3.06 4.82 10.95
N LEU A 59 3.28 3.64 11.57
CA LEU A 59 2.69 3.33 12.86
C LEU A 59 3.31 4.19 13.96
N GLY A 60 4.63 4.40 13.95
CA GLY A 60 5.32 5.29 14.89
C GLY A 60 4.81 6.72 14.81
N PHE A 61 4.60 7.24 13.58
CA PHE A 61 3.97 8.54 13.35
C PHE A 61 2.57 8.62 13.97
N LEU A 62 1.73 7.60 13.75
CA LEU A 62 0.38 7.54 14.34
C LEU A 62 0.44 7.47 15.87
N ILE A 63 1.33 6.65 16.44
CA ILE A 63 1.51 6.54 17.89
C ILE A 63 2.00 7.87 18.48
N TYR A 64 2.96 8.54 17.84
CA TYR A 64 3.43 9.86 18.26
C TYR A 64 2.28 10.87 18.32
N HIS A 65 1.46 10.96 17.28
CA HIS A 65 0.33 11.89 17.24
C HIS A 65 -0.77 11.53 18.24
N LYS A 66 -1.00 10.23 18.48
CA LYS A 66 -1.90 9.74 19.53
C LYS A 66 -1.42 10.23 20.90
N ARG A 67 -0.14 10.03 21.24
CA ARG A 67 0.46 10.47 22.53
C ARG A 67 0.41 11.98 22.67
N LYS A 68 0.85 12.73 21.63
CA LYS A 68 0.84 14.20 21.64
C LYS A 68 -0.54 14.79 21.85
N LYS A 69 -1.61 14.10 21.41
CA LYS A 69 -3.00 14.53 21.58
C LYS A 69 -3.61 14.07 22.92
N GLY A 70 -2.91 13.25 23.68
CA GLY A 70 -3.41 12.72 24.97
C GLY A 70 -4.60 11.78 24.85
N VAL A 71 -4.79 11.10 23.68
CA VAL A 71 -5.92 10.20 23.48
C VAL A 71 -5.52 8.73 23.71
N SER A 72 -6.45 7.93 24.27
CA SER A 72 -6.20 6.53 24.63
C SER A 72 -6.11 5.61 23.41
N SER A 73 -6.76 5.95 22.29
CA SER A 73 -6.81 5.09 21.10
C SER A 73 -6.57 5.85 19.81
N LEU A 74 -6.23 5.13 18.73
CA LEU A 74 -6.07 5.71 17.38
C LEU A 74 -7.36 6.35 16.86
N LYS A 75 -8.53 5.92 17.31
CA LYS A 75 -9.82 6.55 16.96
C LYS A 75 -9.87 8.04 17.26
N GLY A 76 -9.06 8.53 18.22
CA GLY A 76 -8.94 9.96 18.52
C GLY A 76 -8.17 10.79 17.48
N ILE A 77 -7.43 10.15 16.57
CA ILE A 77 -6.59 10.83 15.56
C ILE A 77 -6.94 10.45 14.13
N ILE A 78 -7.58 9.31 13.88
CA ILE A 78 -8.06 8.88 12.56
C ILE A 78 -9.52 9.26 12.33
N SER A 79 -9.91 9.34 11.06
CA SER A 79 -11.29 9.55 10.61
C SER A 79 -11.88 8.29 10.00
N TYR A 80 -13.15 8.41 9.59
CA TYR A 80 -13.83 7.38 8.81
C TYR A 80 -14.03 6.06 9.58
N THR A 81 -14.42 6.19 10.84
CA THR A 81 -14.69 5.05 11.74
C THR A 81 -16.20 4.78 11.92
N LYS A 82 -17.05 5.28 10.99
CA LYS A 82 -18.50 5.04 11.03
C LYS A 82 -18.79 3.55 10.86
N THR A 83 -19.60 2.99 11.76
CA THR A 83 -20.07 1.60 11.65
C THR A 83 -21.04 1.46 10.46
N LEU A 84 -20.95 0.37 9.76
CA LEU A 84 -21.86 -0.03 8.68
C LEU A 84 -22.65 -1.28 9.08
N LYS A 85 -23.72 -1.61 8.33
CA LYS A 85 -24.40 -2.92 8.47
C LYS A 85 -23.48 -4.03 7.92
N ASN A 86 -23.55 -5.24 8.47
CA ASN A 86 -22.63 -6.34 8.10
C ASN A 86 -22.59 -6.60 6.59
N TRP A 87 -23.74 -6.68 5.91
CA TRP A 87 -23.78 -6.87 4.47
C TRP A 87 -23.12 -5.75 3.65
N GLN A 88 -23.09 -4.50 4.19
CA GLN A 88 -22.47 -3.35 3.53
C GLN A 88 -20.94 -3.47 3.50
N TYR A 89 -20.32 -4.06 4.52
CA TYR A 89 -18.89 -4.36 4.50
C TYR A 89 -18.57 -5.28 3.32
N PHE A 90 -19.31 -6.37 3.17
CA PHE A 90 -19.10 -7.30 2.06
C PHE A 90 -19.32 -6.64 0.70
N VAL A 91 -20.46 -6.00 0.48
CA VAL A 91 -20.82 -5.40 -0.82
C VAL A 91 -19.84 -4.29 -1.22
N TYR A 92 -19.50 -3.36 -0.31
CA TYR A 92 -18.59 -2.27 -0.65
C TYR A 92 -17.16 -2.75 -0.87
N THR A 93 -16.69 -3.72 -0.10
CA THR A 93 -15.40 -4.36 -0.35
C THR A 93 -15.37 -5.03 -1.72
N LEU A 94 -16.39 -5.81 -2.08
CA LEU A 94 -16.49 -6.45 -3.38
C LEU A 94 -16.51 -5.43 -4.52
N VAL A 95 -17.30 -4.36 -4.40
CA VAL A 95 -17.34 -3.27 -5.40
C VAL A 95 -15.96 -2.65 -5.57
N ILE A 96 -15.24 -2.37 -4.48
CA ILE A 96 -13.88 -1.83 -4.56
C ILE A 96 -12.97 -2.79 -5.32
N ILE A 97 -12.96 -4.08 -4.97
CA ILE A 97 -12.09 -5.10 -5.60
C ILE A 97 -12.38 -5.21 -7.11
N VAL A 98 -13.66 -5.30 -7.49
CA VAL A 98 -14.05 -5.42 -8.89
C VAL A 98 -13.65 -4.18 -9.69
N MET A 99 -13.94 -2.98 -9.18
CA MET A 99 -13.59 -1.73 -9.87
C MET A 99 -12.07 -1.53 -9.95
N SER A 100 -11.34 -1.86 -8.89
CA SER A 100 -9.87 -1.83 -8.87
C SER A 100 -9.29 -2.83 -9.87
N GLY A 101 -9.80 -4.07 -9.89
CA GLY A 101 -9.37 -5.11 -10.83
C GLY A 101 -9.61 -4.71 -12.30
N ILE A 102 -10.78 -4.12 -12.61
CA ILE A 102 -11.07 -3.58 -13.95
C ILE A 102 -10.07 -2.48 -14.29
N ALA A 103 -9.82 -1.54 -13.36
CA ALA A 103 -8.88 -0.45 -13.59
C ALA A 103 -7.45 -0.95 -13.83
N PHE A 104 -6.95 -1.90 -13.03
CA PHE A 104 -5.64 -2.51 -13.26
C PHE A 104 -5.57 -3.25 -14.60
N LYS A 105 -6.62 -3.98 -15.00
CA LYS A 105 -6.68 -4.66 -16.29
C LYS A 105 -6.66 -3.67 -17.45
N VAL A 106 -7.49 -2.61 -17.37
CA VAL A 106 -7.63 -1.61 -18.45
C VAL A 106 -6.38 -0.73 -18.56
N PHE A 107 -5.76 -0.35 -17.44
CA PHE A 107 -4.61 0.57 -17.44
C PHE A 107 -3.27 -0.14 -17.24
N GLY A 108 -3.23 -1.47 -17.15
CA GLY A 108 -2.00 -2.25 -16.98
C GLY A 108 -0.98 -2.02 -18.08
N PHE A 109 -1.45 -1.81 -19.33
CA PHE A 109 -0.57 -1.50 -20.47
C PHE A 109 0.27 -0.24 -20.28
N THR A 110 -0.14 0.66 -19.38
CA THR A 110 0.63 1.88 -19.09
C THR A 110 1.98 1.61 -18.46
N SER A 111 2.20 0.40 -17.93
CA SER A 111 3.53 -0.03 -17.45
C SER A 111 4.57 -0.01 -18.59
N ASP A 112 4.15 -0.28 -19.82
CA ASP A 112 5.02 -0.29 -20.99
C ASP A 112 5.62 1.09 -21.28
N LEU A 113 4.92 2.16 -20.90
CA LEU A 113 5.42 3.54 -21.01
C LEU A 113 6.67 3.77 -20.14
N PHE A 114 6.83 3.01 -19.09
CA PHE A 114 7.95 3.10 -18.15
C PHE A 114 9.05 2.08 -18.44
N MET A 115 8.86 1.16 -19.40
CA MET A 115 9.85 0.13 -19.73
C MET A 115 11.25 0.68 -20.07
N PRO A 116 11.41 1.81 -20.81
CA PRO A 116 12.73 2.37 -21.07
C PRO A 116 13.47 2.78 -19.78
N LEU A 117 12.74 3.28 -18.78
CA LEU A 117 13.28 3.62 -17.47
C LEU A 117 13.56 2.36 -16.63
N LEU A 118 12.64 1.39 -16.62
CA LEU A 118 12.76 0.16 -15.84
C LEU A 118 13.96 -0.68 -16.30
N ARG A 119 14.27 -0.70 -17.58
CA ARG A 119 15.45 -1.40 -18.15
C ARG A 119 16.79 -0.81 -17.68
N GLN A 120 16.80 0.41 -17.13
CA GLN A 120 18.01 1.00 -16.55
C GLN A 120 18.26 0.54 -15.11
N ILE A 121 17.24 -0.06 -14.46
CA ILE A 121 17.39 -0.62 -13.12
C ILE A 121 18.07 -1.98 -13.26
N PRO A 122 19.19 -2.23 -12.55
CA PRO A 122 19.86 -3.53 -12.56
C PRO A 122 18.89 -4.67 -12.23
N ALA A 123 19.04 -5.81 -12.91
CA ALA A 123 18.11 -6.95 -12.77
C ALA A 123 17.98 -7.45 -11.33
N GLU A 124 19.08 -7.39 -10.57
CA GLU A 124 19.10 -7.76 -9.14
C GLU A 124 18.29 -6.80 -8.24
N MET A 125 18.01 -5.59 -8.74
CA MET A 125 17.22 -4.58 -8.03
C MET A 125 15.77 -4.51 -8.50
N GLN A 126 15.41 -5.18 -9.61
CA GLN A 126 14.04 -5.26 -10.07
C GLN A 126 13.22 -6.16 -9.13
N LEU A 127 11.94 -5.79 -8.91
CA LEU A 127 11.07 -6.60 -8.06
C LEU A 127 10.80 -7.95 -8.72
N ASP A 128 11.19 -9.00 -8.01
CA ASP A 128 11.01 -10.38 -8.39
C ASP A 128 10.22 -11.09 -7.28
N MET A 129 9.09 -11.67 -7.66
CA MET A 129 8.21 -12.40 -6.76
C MET A 129 8.68 -13.84 -6.47
N GLY A 130 9.75 -14.31 -7.17
CA GLY A 130 10.29 -15.65 -7.00
C GLY A 130 9.47 -16.74 -7.70
N LEU A 131 8.73 -16.39 -8.75
CA LEU A 131 7.92 -17.36 -9.52
C LEU A 131 8.78 -18.03 -10.60
N SER A 132 9.91 -18.62 -10.20
CA SER A 132 10.81 -19.36 -11.08
C SER A 132 11.45 -20.55 -10.33
N ASP A 133 11.83 -21.60 -11.07
CA ASP A 133 12.47 -22.79 -10.54
C ASP A 133 13.93 -22.57 -10.08
N GLU A 134 14.45 -21.36 -10.24
CA GLU A 134 15.79 -20.97 -9.76
C GLU A 134 15.86 -20.90 -8.23
N TYR A 135 14.72 -20.71 -7.56
CA TYR A 135 14.66 -20.58 -6.12
C TYR A 135 14.37 -21.92 -5.43
N LEU A 136 15.05 -22.15 -4.31
CA LEU A 136 14.74 -23.31 -3.46
C LEU A 136 13.33 -23.17 -2.88
N LYS A 137 12.53 -24.24 -2.93
CA LYS A 137 11.18 -24.30 -2.35
C LYS A 137 11.14 -23.81 -0.89
N SER A 138 12.13 -24.16 -0.08
CA SER A 138 12.24 -23.71 1.32
C SER A 138 12.38 -22.19 1.45
N ARG A 139 13.12 -21.54 0.53
CA ARG A 139 13.26 -20.08 0.51
C ARG A 139 11.94 -19.40 0.15
N LEU A 140 11.21 -19.95 -0.81
CA LEU A 140 9.90 -19.44 -1.19
C LEU A 140 8.87 -19.62 -0.06
N ILE A 141 8.86 -20.74 0.64
CA ILE A 141 7.98 -20.96 1.80
C ILE A 141 8.20 -19.88 2.86
N ILE A 142 9.46 -19.59 3.22
CA ILE A 142 9.79 -18.52 4.18
C ILE A 142 9.32 -17.16 3.66
N THR A 143 9.61 -16.86 2.40
CA THR A 143 9.24 -15.59 1.76
C THR A 143 7.73 -15.39 1.79
N TYR A 144 6.96 -16.38 1.35
CA TYR A 144 5.51 -16.26 1.27
C TYR A 144 4.80 -16.35 2.62
N ALA A 145 5.39 -17.03 3.62
CA ALA A 145 4.90 -16.96 5.00
C ALA A 145 5.01 -15.53 5.57
N LEU A 146 6.16 -14.87 5.37
CA LEU A 146 6.35 -13.47 5.75
C LEU A 146 5.52 -12.52 4.89
N PHE A 147 5.36 -12.80 3.59
CA PHE A 147 4.51 -12.04 2.68
C PHE A 147 3.06 -12.02 3.18
N LEU A 148 2.50 -13.17 3.55
CA LEU A 148 1.14 -13.27 4.10
C LEU A 148 0.99 -12.37 5.34
N ILE A 149 1.89 -12.49 6.29
CA ILE A 149 1.78 -11.76 7.56
C ILE A 149 1.97 -10.26 7.33
N LEU A 150 3.00 -9.86 6.59
CA LEU A 150 3.40 -8.46 6.46
C LEU A 150 2.71 -7.78 5.27
N ILE A 151 2.86 -8.27 4.05
CA ILE A 151 2.38 -7.59 2.85
C ILE A 151 0.85 -7.72 2.68
N VAL A 152 0.27 -8.87 3.08
CA VAL A 152 -1.18 -9.07 2.95
C VAL A 152 -1.96 -8.50 4.13
N ILE A 153 -1.43 -8.56 5.36
CA ILE A 153 -2.21 -8.22 6.56
C ILE A 153 -1.69 -6.97 7.24
N VAL A 154 -0.47 -6.98 7.78
CA VAL A 154 0.00 -5.94 8.72
C VAL A 154 0.19 -4.59 8.02
N LEU A 155 0.94 -4.57 6.92
CA LEU A 155 1.25 -3.32 6.22
C LEU A 155 0.01 -2.67 5.62
N PRO A 156 -0.91 -3.36 4.91
CA PRO A 156 -2.15 -2.77 4.44
C PRO A 156 -3.00 -2.13 5.56
N ILE A 157 -3.07 -2.77 6.72
CA ILE A 157 -3.79 -2.19 7.87
C ILE A 157 -3.15 -0.86 8.27
N VAL A 158 -1.83 -0.82 8.41
CA VAL A 158 -1.09 0.39 8.82
C VAL A 158 -1.18 1.47 7.76
N GLU A 159 -1.01 1.13 6.49
CA GLU A 159 -1.16 2.05 5.36
C GLU A 159 -2.57 2.66 5.29
N GLU A 160 -3.63 1.86 5.45
CA GLU A 160 -4.98 2.41 5.46
C GLU A 160 -5.21 3.35 6.64
N LEU A 161 -4.73 2.99 7.85
CA LEU A 161 -4.81 3.87 9.01
C LEU A 161 -4.04 5.19 8.79
N TYR A 162 -2.87 5.13 8.17
CA TYR A 162 -2.03 6.29 7.88
C TYR A 162 -2.61 7.12 6.73
N PHE A 163 -2.77 6.53 5.54
CA PHE A 163 -3.21 7.26 4.35
C PHE A 163 -4.67 7.68 4.41
N ARG A 164 -5.61 6.74 4.64
CA ARG A 164 -7.05 7.02 4.59
C ARG A 164 -7.57 7.50 5.93
N GLY A 165 -7.06 6.95 7.03
CA GLY A 165 -7.47 7.35 8.38
C GLY A 165 -6.91 8.72 8.79
N TYR A 166 -5.63 8.97 8.54
CA TYR A 166 -4.98 10.18 9.01
C TYR A 166 -4.78 11.23 7.91
N LEU A 167 -4.17 10.91 6.77
CA LEU A 167 -3.80 11.91 5.75
C LEU A 167 -4.98 12.40 4.93
N LEU A 168 -5.81 11.52 4.36
CA LEU A 168 -6.92 11.89 3.47
C LEU A 168 -7.88 12.92 4.10
N PRO A 169 -8.32 12.79 5.36
CA PRO A 169 -9.19 13.80 5.98
C PRO A 169 -8.49 15.14 6.23
N ARG A 170 -7.16 15.18 6.20
CA ARG A 170 -6.34 16.39 6.41
C ARG A 170 -5.84 17.03 5.11
N MET A 171 -6.13 16.45 3.95
CA MET A 171 -5.80 17.05 2.65
C MET A 171 -6.31 18.49 2.55
N PRO A 172 -5.59 19.38 1.82
CA PRO A 172 -5.97 20.78 1.68
C PRO A 172 -7.40 20.96 1.14
N SER A 173 -8.20 21.77 1.81
CA SER A 173 -9.60 22.01 1.40
C SER A 173 -9.73 22.65 0.01
N LYS A 174 -8.70 23.39 -0.45
CA LYS A 174 -8.66 23.97 -1.80
C LYS A 174 -8.67 22.96 -2.95
N LEU A 175 -8.33 21.70 -2.67
CA LEU A 175 -8.36 20.63 -3.68
C LEU A 175 -9.78 20.20 -4.08
N LYS A 176 -10.79 20.46 -3.23
CA LYS A 176 -12.21 20.18 -3.51
C LYS A 176 -12.43 18.77 -4.08
N ALA A 177 -12.98 18.66 -5.30
CA ALA A 177 -13.26 17.41 -5.99
C ALA A 177 -11.98 16.63 -6.42
N TRP A 178 -10.83 17.29 -6.52
CA TRP A 178 -9.57 16.66 -6.89
C TRP A 178 -8.88 15.92 -5.74
N THR A 179 -9.42 16.03 -4.51
CA THR A 179 -8.79 15.47 -3.32
C THR A 179 -8.51 13.98 -3.44
N GLU A 180 -9.47 13.19 -3.91
CA GLU A 180 -9.36 11.73 -4.04
C GLU A 180 -8.35 11.35 -5.12
N LEU A 181 -8.40 12.02 -6.27
CA LEU A 181 -7.47 11.76 -7.37
C LEU A 181 -6.02 12.11 -6.98
N ILE A 182 -5.81 13.28 -6.37
CA ILE A 182 -4.47 13.69 -5.92
C ILE A 182 -3.96 12.75 -4.81
N HIS A 183 -4.81 12.36 -3.87
CA HIS A 183 -4.45 11.39 -2.84
C HIS A 183 -4.07 10.02 -3.44
N SER A 184 -4.84 9.52 -4.41
CA SER A 184 -4.54 8.28 -5.13
C SER A 184 -3.24 8.37 -5.92
N GLY A 185 -3.01 9.49 -6.60
CA GLY A 185 -1.75 9.75 -7.31
C GLY A 185 -0.53 9.78 -6.39
N LEU A 186 -0.63 10.49 -5.25
CA LEU A 186 0.45 10.52 -4.26
C LEU A 186 0.70 9.15 -3.63
N PHE A 187 -0.34 8.36 -3.38
CA PHE A 187 -0.21 6.99 -2.91
C PHE A 187 0.41 6.08 -3.97
N ALA A 188 0.12 6.27 -5.24
CA ALA A 188 0.77 5.53 -6.31
C ALA A 188 2.25 5.88 -6.44
N LEU A 189 2.61 7.18 -6.35
CA LEU A 189 3.99 7.67 -6.36
C LEU A 189 4.80 7.20 -5.14
N TYR A 190 4.14 7.00 -4.01
CA TYR A 190 4.74 6.42 -2.81
C TYR A 190 5.39 5.05 -3.07
N HIS A 191 4.86 4.25 -4.00
CA HIS A 191 5.37 2.91 -4.33
C HIS A 191 6.60 2.96 -5.25
N THR A 192 7.67 3.57 -4.78
CA THR A 192 8.89 3.82 -5.56
C THR A 192 9.62 2.56 -6.03
N TRP A 193 9.35 1.40 -5.43
CA TRP A 193 9.90 0.09 -5.82
C TRP A 193 9.17 -0.58 -7.00
N THR A 194 8.03 -0.02 -7.43
CA THR A 194 7.28 -0.49 -8.61
C THR A 194 6.82 0.69 -9.48
N PRO A 195 7.75 1.54 -9.96
CA PRO A 195 7.40 2.79 -10.66
C PRO A 195 6.59 2.56 -11.94
N GLY A 196 6.77 1.42 -12.61
CA GLY A 196 6.00 1.08 -13.81
C GLY A 196 4.49 0.98 -13.59
N LEU A 197 4.05 0.71 -12.36
CA LEU A 197 2.62 0.58 -12.05
C LEU A 197 1.96 1.91 -11.64
N PHE A 198 2.65 3.05 -11.76
CA PHE A 198 2.18 4.33 -11.27
C PHE A 198 0.77 4.69 -11.74
N ILE A 199 0.54 4.70 -13.06
CA ILE A 199 -0.76 5.10 -13.64
C ILE A 199 -1.85 4.08 -13.28
N ALA A 200 -1.58 2.79 -13.51
CA ALA A 200 -2.53 1.74 -13.18
C ALA A 200 -2.90 1.74 -11.70
N ARG A 201 -1.92 1.96 -10.81
CA ARG A 201 -2.16 2.03 -9.37
C ARG A 201 -2.93 3.29 -8.98
N ALA A 202 -2.59 4.46 -9.54
CA ALA A 202 -3.29 5.71 -9.23
C ALA A 202 -4.79 5.61 -9.55
N ILE A 203 -5.14 4.99 -10.68
CA ILE A 203 -6.53 4.78 -11.10
C ILE A 203 -7.14 3.58 -10.34
N GLY A 204 -6.38 2.51 -10.16
CA GLY A 204 -6.83 1.28 -9.51
C GLY A 204 -7.21 1.46 -8.04
N ILE A 205 -6.51 2.35 -7.31
CA ILE A 205 -6.83 2.61 -5.89
C ILE A 205 -7.92 3.67 -5.69
N LEU A 206 -8.29 4.42 -6.75
CA LEU A 206 -9.27 5.50 -6.66
C LEU A 206 -10.65 5.03 -6.15
N PRO A 207 -11.19 3.86 -6.58
CA PRO A 207 -12.45 3.32 -6.03
C PRO A 207 -12.39 3.12 -4.50
N LEU A 208 -11.27 2.62 -3.97
CA LEU A 208 -11.07 2.44 -2.52
C LEU A 208 -11.10 3.78 -1.80
N VAL A 209 -10.33 4.76 -2.28
CA VAL A 209 -10.26 6.11 -1.67
C VAL A 209 -11.63 6.78 -1.67
N TYR A 210 -12.33 6.71 -2.80
CA TYR A 210 -13.67 7.27 -2.96
C TYR A 210 -14.66 6.62 -1.98
N MET A 211 -14.70 5.29 -1.93
CA MET A 211 -15.66 4.56 -1.09
C MET A 211 -15.39 4.77 0.40
N VAL A 212 -14.12 4.72 0.84
CA VAL A 212 -13.75 5.01 2.24
C VAL A 212 -14.23 6.40 2.65
N LYS A 213 -13.94 7.42 1.83
CA LYS A 213 -14.36 8.80 2.11
C LYS A 213 -15.88 8.96 2.08
N ARG A 214 -16.56 8.38 1.08
CA ARG A 214 -18.02 8.48 0.89
C ARG A 214 -18.80 7.77 1.98
N LYS A 215 -18.36 6.56 2.37
CA LYS A 215 -19.01 5.77 3.42
C LYS A 215 -18.52 6.13 4.82
N LYS A 216 -17.46 6.94 4.92
CA LYS A 216 -16.82 7.30 6.20
C LYS A 216 -16.41 6.07 7.02
N ASN A 217 -15.94 5.03 6.32
CA ASN A 217 -15.56 3.77 6.94
C ASN A 217 -14.23 3.27 6.35
N ILE A 218 -13.21 3.20 7.22
CA ILE A 218 -11.86 2.77 6.86
C ILE A 218 -11.75 1.24 6.74
N TYR A 219 -12.61 0.50 7.42
CA TYR A 219 -12.53 -0.96 7.47
C TYR A 219 -12.81 -1.61 6.11
N ILE A 220 -13.69 -1.01 5.27
CA ILE A 220 -13.90 -1.48 3.89
C ILE A 220 -12.64 -1.30 3.05
N GLY A 221 -11.86 -0.24 3.31
CA GLY A 221 -10.56 -0.03 2.67
C GLY A 221 -9.54 -1.08 3.10
N ILE A 222 -9.42 -1.32 4.41
CA ILE A 222 -8.53 -2.35 4.97
C ILE A 222 -8.87 -3.72 4.37
N MET A 223 -10.14 -4.12 4.40
CA MET A 223 -10.57 -5.41 3.84
C MET A 223 -10.25 -5.53 2.35
N ALA A 224 -10.56 -4.49 1.56
CA ALA A 224 -10.29 -4.50 0.13
C ALA A 224 -8.78 -4.54 -0.16
N HIS A 225 -7.97 -3.78 0.57
CA HIS A 225 -6.52 -3.73 0.37
C HIS A 225 -5.87 -5.09 0.71
N CYS A 226 -6.21 -5.67 1.86
CA CYS A 226 -5.73 -7.01 2.23
C CYS A 226 -6.13 -8.07 1.18
N LEU A 227 -7.37 -8.04 0.68
CA LEU A 227 -7.84 -8.99 -0.33
C LEU A 227 -7.18 -8.78 -1.70
N ILE A 228 -6.90 -7.55 -2.10
CA ILE A 228 -6.15 -7.26 -3.34
C ILE A 228 -4.74 -7.84 -3.22
N ASN A 229 -4.03 -7.58 -2.12
CA ASN A 229 -2.68 -8.12 -1.92
C ASN A 229 -2.65 -9.65 -1.74
N SER A 230 -3.76 -10.26 -1.33
CA SER A 230 -3.87 -11.73 -1.23
C SER A 230 -3.82 -12.43 -2.60
N ILE A 231 -4.08 -11.72 -3.69
CA ILE A 231 -4.01 -12.28 -5.05
C ILE A 231 -2.57 -12.73 -5.36
N ASP A 232 -1.59 -11.86 -5.12
CA ASP A 232 -0.19 -12.19 -5.34
C ASP A 232 0.30 -13.31 -4.42
N PHE A 233 -0.19 -13.33 -3.17
CA PHE A 233 0.08 -14.42 -2.24
C PHE A 233 -0.47 -15.76 -2.77
N ILE A 234 -1.70 -15.79 -3.27
CA ILE A 234 -2.33 -17.01 -3.80
C ILE A 234 -1.57 -17.51 -5.03
N VAL A 235 -1.18 -16.62 -5.93
CA VAL A 235 -0.36 -16.98 -7.11
C VAL A 235 0.95 -17.65 -6.67
N GLY A 236 1.67 -17.04 -5.73
CA GLY A 236 2.90 -17.61 -5.22
C GLY A 236 2.70 -18.94 -4.45
N LEU A 237 1.63 -19.04 -3.67
CA LEU A 237 1.29 -20.29 -2.98
C LEU A 237 1.01 -21.43 -3.97
N VAL A 238 0.22 -21.15 -5.01
CA VAL A 238 -0.07 -22.14 -6.08
C VAL A 238 1.23 -22.55 -6.78
N PHE A 239 2.12 -21.61 -7.09
CA PHE A 239 3.43 -21.92 -7.67
C PHE A 239 4.23 -22.86 -6.75
N ILE A 240 4.36 -22.54 -5.46
CA ILE A 240 5.13 -23.36 -4.48
C ILE A 240 4.54 -24.76 -4.33
N LEU A 241 3.21 -24.91 -4.37
CA LEU A 241 2.55 -26.22 -4.26
C LEU A 241 2.81 -27.11 -5.48
N ASN A 242 3.06 -26.51 -6.64
CA ASN A 242 3.33 -27.24 -7.90
C ASN A 242 4.84 -27.51 -8.14
N MET A 243 5.74 -26.99 -7.32
CA MET A 243 7.16 -27.37 -7.26
C MET A 243 7.33 -28.73 -6.57
#